data_60741a759cb9ef057803cc5a570f621c
#
_entry.id   60741a759cb9ef057803cc5a570f621c
#
_cell.length_a   1.000
_cell.length_b   1.000
_cell.length_c   1.000
_cell.angle_alpha   90.00
_cell.angle_beta   90.00
_cell.angle_gamma   90.00
#
_symmetry.space_group_name_H-M   'P 1'
#
loop_
_entity.id
_entity.type
_entity.pdbx_description
1 polymer ?
#
loop_
_entity_poly.entity_id
_entity_poly.type
_entity_poly.pdbx_seq_one_letter_code
_entity_poly.pdbx_strand_id
1 'polypeptide(L)'
;MKRIIALVLAFAACFALFCSCANDPGDFDYIQKKGTMVIGYTLYPPMNYKDEGGELIGFDTEFAKLVCAELGVEPVFQLINWETKETELNAKNLDAIWNGFTVDEDRKQHFAFSTSYITNKQIVVIKKSNADKYKDLASLAGASCAAEKDSAGEKAIKSTPTIKSNTYVGSEKQTDVLMEVKSGTCEFGVVDYIMVKTMFTEGGDYSDLMYVESIELPPEEYAIGFRLGCTETVAKVNAAIEKLAKDGKLSELAAKYELTEQLSDALKN
;
A
#
# COMPACT_ATOMS: atom_id res chain seq x y z
N MET A 1 -3.99 61.28 23.17
CA MET A 1 -4.81 60.81 22.03
C MET A 1 -3.97 60.35 20.87
N LYS A 2 -3.00 61.11 20.31
CA LYS A 2 -2.17 60.69 19.17
C LYS A 2 -1.38 59.37 19.38
N ARG A 3 -0.90 59.07 20.60
CA ARG A 3 -0.15 57.83 20.92
C ARG A 3 -1.05 56.59 21.05
N ILE A 4 -2.30 56.77 21.46
CA ILE A 4 -3.29 55.68 21.55
C ILE A 4 -3.79 55.27 20.15
N ILE A 5 -3.97 56.23 19.25
CA ILE A 5 -4.35 56.01 17.89
C ILE A 5 -3.25 55.23 17.12
N ALA A 6 -1.97 55.56 17.38
CA ALA A 6 -0.85 54.87 16.77
C ALA A 6 -0.74 53.39 17.24
N LEU A 7 -1.05 53.11 18.52
CA LEU A 7 -1.07 51.73 19.04
C LEU A 7 -2.23 50.89 18.49
N VAL A 8 -3.40 51.50 18.31
CA VAL A 8 -4.56 50.81 17.73
C VAL A 8 -4.34 50.50 16.22
N LEU A 9 -3.70 51.43 15.49
CA LEU A 9 -3.34 51.20 14.08
C LEU A 9 -2.24 50.14 13.91
N ALA A 10 -1.26 50.06 14.85
CA ALA A 10 -0.24 49.01 14.83
C ALA A 10 -0.84 47.63 15.14
N PHE A 11 -1.82 47.55 16.07
CA PHE A 11 -2.50 46.30 16.40
C PHE A 11 -3.43 45.84 15.25
N ALA A 12 -4.11 46.76 14.54
CA ALA A 12 -4.91 46.46 13.37
C ALA A 12 -4.06 46.01 12.17
N ALA A 13 -2.86 46.58 12.00
CA ALA A 13 -1.91 46.15 10.97
C ALA A 13 -1.31 44.75 11.26
N CYS A 14 -1.05 44.42 12.52
CA CYS A 14 -0.62 43.05 12.89
C CYS A 14 -1.75 42.03 12.74
N PHE A 15 -3.01 42.38 12.96
CA PHE A 15 -4.15 41.48 12.74
C PHE A 15 -4.44 41.27 11.24
N ALA A 16 -4.17 42.24 10.36
CA ALA A 16 -4.31 42.11 8.92
C ALA A 16 -3.22 41.22 8.29
N LEU A 17 -2.07 41.05 8.94
CA LEU A 17 -0.99 40.15 8.52
C LEU A 17 -1.25 38.68 8.89
N PHE A 18 -2.18 38.39 9.81
CA PHE A 18 -2.60 37.03 10.17
C PHE A 18 -3.86 36.56 9.39
N CYS A 19 -4.50 37.42 8.62
CA CYS A 19 -5.60 37.07 7.73
C CYS A 19 -5.16 36.94 6.25
N SER A 20 -3.89 36.72 6.00
CA SER A 20 -3.50 36.04 4.77
C SER A 20 -3.80 34.55 4.98
N CYS A 21 -5.09 34.18 4.92
CA CYS A 21 -5.48 32.91 4.34
C CYS A 21 -4.93 32.96 2.92
N ALA A 22 -3.65 32.64 2.74
CA ALA A 22 -3.20 32.08 1.49
C ALA A 22 -4.27 31.03 1.18
N ASN A 23 -5.00 31.18 0.09
CA ASN A 23 -5.73 30.08 -0.50
C ASN A 23 -4.71 28.97 -0.60
N ASP A 24 -4.79 28.00 0.31
CA ASP A 24 -3.96 26.81 0.22
C ASP A 24 -4.35 26.24 -1.15
N PRO A 25 -3.44 26.25 -2.14
CA PRO A 25 -3.79 25.74 -3.45
C PRO A 25 -4.33 24.34 -3.18
N GLY A 26 -5.52 24.02 -3.71
CA GLY A 26 -6.15 22.73 -3.49
C GLY A 26 -5.09 21.63 -3.58
N ASP A 27 -5.21 20.57 -2.80
CA ASP A 27 -4.20 19.53 -2.69
C ASP A 27 -3.79 18.96 -4.08
N PHE A 28 -4.74 18.91 -5.03
CA PHE A 28 -4.47 18.54 -6.42
C PHE A 28 -3.77 19.66 -7.22
N ASP A 29 -4.12 20.91 -7.01
CA ASP A 29 -3.46 22.06 -7.65
C ASP A 29 -1.95 22.09 -7.40
N TYR A 30 -1.50 21.67 -6.22
CA TYR A 30 -0.08 21.52 -5.91
C TYR A 30 0.59 20.48 -6.81
N ILE A 31 -0.02 19.29 -6.97
CA ILE A 31 0.48 18.21 -7.84
C ILE A 31 0.50 18.67 -9.29
N GLN A 32 -0.58 19.33 -9.74
CA GLN A 32 -0.72 19.81 -11.11
C GLN A 32 0.31 20.91 -11.45
N LYS A 33 0.54 21.88 -10.55
CA LYS A 33 1.56 22.91 -10.74
C LYS A 33 2.99 22.35 -10.75
N LYS A 34 3.25 21.34 -9.94
CA LYS A 34 4.52 20.62 -9.92
C LYS A 34 4.72 19.78 -11.20
N GLY A 35 3.63 19.37 -11.86
CA GLY A 35 3.63 18.53 -13.04
C GLY A 35 3.99 17.07 -12.78
N THR A 36 4.16 16.68 -11.51
CA THR A 36 4.56 15.33 -11.10
C THR A 36 3.76 14.84 -9.91
N MET A 37 3.53 13.50 -9.84
CA MET A 37 3.01 12.82 -8.65
C MET A 37 4.10 11.90 -8.12
N VAL A 38 4.60 12.16 -6.91
CA VAL A 38 5.61 11.32 -6.25
C VAL A 38 4.91 10.17 -5.53
N ILE A 39 5.21 8.95 -5.94
CA ILE A 39 4.53 7.72 -5.55
C ILE A 39 5.50 6.86 -4.74
N GLY A 40 5.16 6.62 -3.46
CA GLY A 40 5.90 5.72 -2.58
C GLY A 40 5.56 4.26 -2.87
N TYR A 41 6.60 3.42 -3.02
CA TYR A 41 6.47 1.99 -3.23
C TYR A 41 7.58 1.19 -2.53
N THR A 42 7.34 -0.09 -2.29
CA THR A 42 8.35 -1.11 -1.97
C THR A 42 8.44 -2.13 -3.09
N LEU A 43 9.48 -2.96 -3.09
CA LEU A 43 9.54 -4.09 -4.03
C LEU A 43 8.58 -5.20 -3.57
N TYR A 44 7.48 -5.32 -4.28
CA TYR A 44 6.37 -6.20 -3.99
C TYR A 44 5.78 -6.77 -5.29
N PRO A 45 6.32 -7.89 -5.84
CA PRO A 45 5.76 -8.54 -7.03
C PRO A 45 4.33 -9.10 -6.76
N PRO A 46 3.41 -9.02 -7.73
CA PRO A 46 3.53 -8.44 -9.06
C PRO A 46 3.13 -6.95 -9.10
N MET A 47 2.95 -6.29 -7.95
CA MET A 47 2.46 -4.91 -7.89
C MET A 47 3.53 -3.89 -8.32
N ASN A 48 4.71 -3.95 -7.70
CA ASN A 48 5.85 -3.08 -8.03
C ASN A 48 7.14 -3.92 -7.93
N TYR A 49 7.83 -4.12 -9.03
CA TYR A 49 9.07 -4.88 -9.05
C TYR A 49 9.95 -4.47 -10.24
N LYS A 50 11.19 -4.92 -10.23
CA LYS A 50 12.11 -4.65 -11.34
C LYS A 50 12.17 -5.86 -12.27
N ASP A 51 12.13 -5.59 -13.57
CA ASP A 51 12.42 -6.60 -14.59
C ASP A 51 13.92 -6.93 -14.67
N GLU A 52 14.30 -7.82 -15.59
CA GLU A 52 15.69 -8.23 -15.82
C GLU A 52 16.58 -7.06 -16.26
N GLY A 53 16.02 -6.04 -16.90
CA GLY A 53 16.68 -4.80 -17.31
C GLY A 53 16.84 -3.78 -16.17
N GLY A 54 16.22 -4.02 -15.02
CA GLY A 54 16.18 -3.12 -13.87
C GLY A 54 15.12 -2.02 -13.96
N GLU A 55 14.23 -2.06 -14.97
CA GLU A 55 13.11 -1.15 -15.10
C GLU A 55 12.01 -1.48 -14.08
N LEU A 56 11.39 -0.45 -13.49
CA LEU A 56 10.28 -0.62 -12.58
C LEU A 56 9.01 -0.92 -13.36
N ILE A 57 8.44 -2.10 -13.14
CA ILE A 57 7.23 -2.62 -13.72
C ILE A 57 6.30 -3.15 -12.63
N GLY A 58 5.14 -3.67 -13.01
CA GLY A 58 4.15 -4.27 -12.12
C GLY A 58 2.79 -3.63 -12.27
N PHE A 59 1.78 -4.30 -11.72
CA PHE A 59 0.40 -3.84 -11.84
C PHE A 59 0.23 -2.42 -11.30
N ASP A 60 0.64 -2.14 -10.07
CA ASP A 60 0.51 -0.82 -9.46
C ASP A 60 1.36 0.24 -10.17
N THR A 61 2.57 -0.13 -10.61
CA THR A 61 3.44 0.77 -11.38
C THR A 61 2.78 1.19 -12.69
N GLU A 62 2.25 0.26 -13.47
CA GLU A 62 1.61 0.57 -14.75
C GLU A 62 0.25 1.24 -14.57
N PHE A 63 -0.50 0.82 -13.55
CA PHE A 63 -1.75 1.48 -13.19
C PHE A 63 -1.53 2.95 -12.81
N ALA A 64 -0.50 3.25 -12.01
CA ALA A 64 -0.12 4.62 -11.66
C ALA A 64 0.27 5.44 -12.90
N LYS A 65 1.02 4.86 -13.85
CA LYS A 65 1.35 5.50 -15.13
C LYS A 65 0.09 5.85 -15.93
N LEU A 66 -0.90 4.94 -15.99
CA LEU A 66 -2.18 5.20 -16.68
C LEU A 66 -2.99 6.31 -16.02
N VAL A 67 -3.14 6.29 -14.71
CA VAL A 67 -3.87 7.32 -13.96
C VAL A 67 -3.17 8.67 -14.06
N CYS A 68 -1.86 8.74 -13.91
CA CYS A 68 -1.10 9.98 -14.04
C CYS A 68 -1.23 10.58 -15.46
N ALA A 69 -1.24 9.75 -16.49
CA ALA A 69 -1.49 10.20 -17.87
C ALA A 69 -2.89 10.83 -18.05
N GLU A 70 -3.94 10.24 -17.45
CA GLU A 70 -5.29 10.82 -17.44
C GLU A 70 -5.36 12.15 -16.65
N LEU A 71 -4.53 12.29 -15.61
CA LEU A 71 -4.44 13.53 -14.80
C LEU A 71 -3.53 14.59 -15.42
N GLY A 72 -2.78 14.26 -16.46
CA GLY A 72 -1.83 15.20 -17.12
C GLY A 72 -0.60 15.50 -16.27
N VAL A 73 -0.12 14.55 -15.45
CA VAL A 73 1.09 14.67 -14.63
C VAL A 73 2.01 13.45 -14.85
N GLU A 74 3.29 13.61 -14.55
CA GLU A 74 4.27 12.53 -14.67
C GLU A 74 4.39 11.76 -13.33
N PRO A 75 4.35 10.42 -13.31
CA PRO A 75 4.60 9.65 -12.10
C PRO A 75 6.11 9.62 -11.79
N VAL A 76 6.47 9.89 -10.55
CA VAL A 76 7.83 9.76 -10.01
C VAL A 76 7.81 8.70 -8.92
N PHE A 77 8.42 7.56 -9.16
CA PHE A 77 8.42 6.45 -8.21
C PHE A 77 9.58 6.57 -7.22
N GLN A 78 9.27 6.54 -5.93
CA GLN A 78 10.24 6.60 -4.84
C GLN A 78 10.18 5.32 -4.01
N LEU A 79 11.30 4.59 -3.95
CA LEU A 79 11.42 3.44 -3.06
C LEU A 79 11.45 3.93 -1.61
N ILE A 80 10.60 3.36 -0.76
CA ILE A 80 10.46 3.73 0.65
C ILE A 80 10.69 2.52 1.56
N ASN A 81 10.86 2.79 2.86
CA ASN A 81 10.62 1.81 3.88
C ASN A 81 9.13 1.83 4.25
N TRP A 82 8.48 0.65 4.26
CA TRP A 82 7.05 0.56 4.50
C TRP A 82 6.61 1.12 5.87
N GLU A 83 7.44 0.96 6.88
CA GLU A 83 7.21 1.46 8.23
C GLU A 83 7.15 3.00 8.29
N THR A 84 7.81 3.70 7.35
CA THR A 84 7.86 5.17 7.33
C THR A 84 6.87 5.84 6.39
N LYS A 85 6.02 5.07 5.70
CA LYS A 85 5.09 5.56 4.65
C LYS A 85 4.23 6.75 5.07
N GLU A 86 3.67 6.72 6.28
CA GLU A 86 2.85 7.81 6.79
C GLU A 86 3.68 9.08 7.04
N THR A 87 4.85 8.93 7.63
CA THR A 87 5.77 10.04 7.88
C THR A 87 6.21 10.72 6.59
N GLU A 88 6.59 9.93 5.57
CA GLU A 88 7.01 10.44 4.26
C GLU A 88 5.86 11.17 3.54
N LEU A 89 4.65 10.61 3.63
CA LEU A 89 3.45 11.21 3.04
C LEU A 89 3.08 12.54 3.74
N ASN A 90 3.10 12.56 5.09
CA ASN A 90 2.77 13.75 5.88
C ASN A 90 3.85 14.85 5.75
N ALA A 91 5.12 14.47 5.56
CA ALA A 91 6.21 15.40 5.28
C ALA A 91 6.17 15.98 3.85
N LYS A 92 5.21 15.55 3.01
CA LYS A 92 5.09 15.92 1.58
C LYS A 92 6.28 15.47 0.72
N ASN A 93 7.05 14.47 1.18
CA ASN A 93 8.05 13.79 0.35
C ASN A 93 7.39 12.91 -0.69
N LEU A 94 6.17 12.43 -0.39
CA LEU A 94 5.30 11.65 -1.27
C LEU A 94 3.96 12.37 -1.47
N ASP A 95 3.34 12.14 -2.62
CA ASP A 95 1.98 12.56 -2.91
C ASP A 95 0.99 11.39 -2.71
N ALA A 96 1.42 10.17 -2.96
CA ALA A 96 0.62 8.96 -2.84
C ALA A 96 1.45 7.76 -2.36
N ILE A 97 0.80 6.80 -1.70
CA ILE A 97 1.28 5.43 -1.46
C ILE A 97 0.53 4.52 -2.43
N TRP A 98 1.28 3.83 -3.31
CA TRP A 98 0.69 2.95 -4.32
C TRP A 98 1.48 1.65 -4.42
N ASN A 99 1.12 0.69 -3.57
CA ASN A 99 1.91 -0.52 -3.36
C ASN A 99 1.08 -1.61 -2.65
N GLY A 100 -0.06 -1.98 -3.24
CA GLY A 100 -0.95 -2.95 -2.59
C GLY A 100 -1.38 -2.49 -1.19
N PHE A 101 -1.82 -1.23 -1.06
CA PHE A 101 -2.07 -0.65 0.25
C PHE A 101 -3.44 -1.03 0.78
N THR A 102 -3.46 -1.96 1.74
CA THR A 102 -4.67 -2.45 2.40
C THR A 102 -5.45 -1.35 3.08
N VAL A 103 -6.75 -1.26 2.79
CA VAL A 103 -7.70 -0.38 3.46
C VAL A 103 -8.21 -1.05 4.73
N ASP A 104 -8.05 -0.40 5.86
CA ASP A 104 -8.66 -0.81 7.13
C ASP A 104 -9.11 0.40 7.96
N GLU A 105 -9.89 0.18 9.02
CA GLU A 105 -10.50 1.25 9.81
C GLU A 105 -9.46 2.10 10.57
N ASP A 106 -8.32 1.54 10.97
CA ASP A 106 -7.26 2.31 11.64
C ASP A 106 -6.58 3.22 10.60
N ARG A 107 -6.24 2.65 9.43
CA ARG A 107 -5.59 3.40 8.34
C ARG A 107 -6.47 4.53 7.79
N LYS A 108 -7.80 4.35 7.76
CA LYS A 108 -8.73 5.43 7.39
C LYS A 108 -8.69 6.65 8.31
N GLN A 109 -8.16 6.51 9.52
CA GLN A 109 -7.96 7.63 10.44
C GLN A 109 -6.71 8.45 10.11
N HIS A 110 -5.79 7.90 9.35
CA HIS A 110 -4.47 8.48 9.03
C HIS A 110 -4.31 8.83 7.55
N PHE A 111 -5.08 8.17 6.68
CA PHE A 111 -4.98 8.30 5.23
C PHE A 111 -6.35 8.56 4.59
N ALA A 112 -6.36 9.33 3.51
CA ALA A 112 -7.46 9.34 2.56
C ALA A 112 -7.19 8.27 1.49
N PHE A 113 -8.21 7.52 1.09
CA PHE A 113 -8.07 6.42 0.13
C PHE A 113 -8.86 6.66 -1.14
N SER A 114 -8.33 6.17 -2.26
CA SER A 114 -9.08 6.04 -3.49
C SER A 114 -10.18 4.97 -3.37
N THR A 115 -10.96 4.79 -4.43
CA THR A 115 -11.74 3.57 -4.65
C THR A 115 -10.81 2.36 -4.62
N SER A 116 -11.23 1.28 -3.94
CA SER A 116 -10.50 0.01 -3.91
C SER A 116 -10.46 -0.60 -5.30
N TYR A 117 -9.28 -1.09 -5.70
CA TYR A 117 -9.07 -1.60 -7.06
C TYR A 117 -8.73 -3.10 -7.14
N ILE A 118 -8.21 -3.68 -6.06
CA ILE A 118 -7.84 -5.11 -5.96
C ILE A 118 -8.39 -5.70 -4.66
N THR A 119 -8.83 -6.96 -4.69
CA THR A 119 -9.10 -7.77 -3.51
C THR A 119 -7.91 -8.70 -3.24
N ASN A 120 -7.53 -8.82 -1.97
CA ASN A 120 -6.44 -9.68 -1.50
C ASN A 120 -6.85 -10.41 -0.22
N LYS A 121 -5.98 -11.23 0.31
CA LYS A 121 -6.05 -11.81 1.66
C LYS A 121 -4.65 -12.05 2.19
N GLN A 122 -4.51 -12.02 3.51
CA GLN A 122 -3.31 -12.49 4.16
C GLN A 122 -3.33 -14.02 4.19
N ILE A 123 -2.16 -14.65 4.03
CA ILE A 123 -2.01 -16.10 4.08
C ILE A 123 -0.83 -16.50 4.96
N VAL A 124 -0.87 -17.71 5.45
CA VAL A 124 0.21 -18.32 6.23
C VAL A 124 1.08 -19.17 5.31
N VAL A 125 2.36 -18.82 5.22
CA VAL A 125 3.37 -19.56 4.45
C VAL A 125 4.25 -20.39 5.39
N ILE A 126 4.51 -21.63 5.01
CA ILE A 126 5.35 -22.59 5.73
C ILE A 126 6.29 -23.32 4.76
N LYS A 127 7.28 -24.03 5.27
CA LYS A 127 7.99 -25.05 4.46
C LYS A 127 7.07 -26.23 4.16
N LYS A 128 7.13 -26.75 2.93
CA LYS A 128 6.40 -27.97 2.54
C LYS A 128 6.69 -29.16 3.46
N SER A 129 7.92 -29.27 3.98
CA SER A 129 8.31 -30.30 4.96
C SER A 129 7.56 -30.22 6.29
N ASN A 130 6.92 -29.09 6.58
CA ASN A 130 6.14 -28.86 7.81
C ASN A 130 4.62 -28.97 7.59
N ALA A 131 4.17 -29.41 6.41
CA ALA A 131 2.74 -29.51 6.06
C ALA A 131 1.94 -30.38 7.05
N ASP A 132 2.55 -31.47 7.55
CA ASP A 132 1.90 -32.33 8.55
C ASP A 132 1.82 -31.72 9.93
N LYS A 133 2.73 -30.77 10.26
CA LYS A 133 2.79 -30.07 11.55
C LYS A 133 1.79 -28.91 11.62
N TYR A 134 1.64 -28.13 10.54
CA TYR A 134 0.87 -26.90 10.50
C TYR A 134 -0.33 -27.03 9.55
N LYS A 135 -1.45 -27.54 10.05
CA LYS A 135 -2.66 -27.84 9.26
C LYS A 135 -3.81 -26.85 9.49
N ASP A 136 -3.78 -26.15 10.61
CA ASP A 136 -4.82 -25.21 11.03
C ASP A 136 -4.23 -24.10 11.91
N LEU A 137 -5.03 -23.11 12.22
CA LEU A 137 -4.61 -21.97 13.04
C LEU A 137 -4.14 -22.41 14.45
N ALA A 138 -4.76 -23.44 15.04
CA ALA A 138 -4.40 -23.91 16.38
C ALA A 138 -2.98 -24.51 16.42
N SER A 139 -2.58 -25.18 15.34
CA SER A 139 -1.26 -25.80 15.21
C SER A 139 -0.11 -24.79 15.14
N LEU A 140 -0.39 -23.51 14.84
CA LEU A 140 0.61 -22.44 14.82
C LEU A 140 0.92 -21.86 16.20
N ALA A 141 0.18 -22.24 17.25
CA ALA A 141 0.41 -21.73 18.61
C ALA A 141 1.82 -22.05 19.09
N GLY A 142 2.56 -21.03 19.52
CA GLY A 142 3.94 -21.16 20.03
C GLY A 142 5.03 -21.28 18.96
N ALA A 143 4.68 -21.39 17.67
CA ALA A 143 5.63 -21.39 16.57
C ALA A 143 6.20 -19.99 16.32
N SER A 144 7.48 -19.86 15.92
CA SER A 144 8.06 -18.57 15.53
C SER A 144 7.47 -18.08 14.20
N CYS A 145 7.23 -16.77 14.09
CA CYS A 145 6.59 -16.20 12.93
C CYS A 145 7.25 -14.90 12.44
N ALA A 146 7.04 -14.58 11.16
CA ALA A 146 7.49 -13.34 10.56
C ALA A 146 6.38 -12.67 9.75
N ALA A 147 6.43 -11.34 9.67
CA ALA A 147 5.72 -10.51 8.70
C ALA A 147 6.51 -9.23 8.44
N GLU A 148 6.19 -8.51 7.38
CA GLU A 148 6.73 -7.18 7.15
C GLU A 148 6.21 -6.22 8.22
N LYS A 149 7.08 -5.40 8.77
CA LYS A 149 6.72 -4.39 9.79
C LYS A 149 5.66 -3.42 9.26
N ASP A 150 4.69 -3.09 10.08
CA ASP A 150 3.56 -2.20 9.79
C ASP A 150 2.72 -2.62 8.56
N SER A 151 2.78 -3.90 8.20
CA SER A 151 1.93 -4.52 7.17
C SER A 151 0.61 -5.05 7.73
N ALA A 152 -0.29 -5.43 6.82
CA ALA A 152 -1.51 -6.15 7.17
C ALA A 152 -1.20 -7.54 7.75
N GLY A 153 -0.11 -8.18 7.30
CA GLY A 153 0.37 -9.45 7.84
C GLY A 153 0.81 -9.35 9.31
N GLU A 154 1.55 -8.30 9.67
CA GLU A 154 1.89 -8.03 11.07
C GLU A 154 0.64 -7.79 11.91
N LYS A 155 -0.30 -6.99 11.41
CA LYS A 155 -1.58 -6.74 12.08
C LYS A 155 -2.38 -8.04 12.28
N ALA A 156 -2.40 -8.91 11.28
CA ALA A 156 -3.05 -10.22 11.37
C ALA A 156 -2.42 -11.09 12.46
N ILE A 157 -1.09 -11.14 12.59
CA ILE A 157 -0.41 -11.86 13.67
C ILE A 157 -0.81 -11.26 15.02
N LYS A 158 -0.69 -9.95 15.20
CA LYS A 158 -0.93 -9.24 16.47
C LYS A 158 -2.39 -9.30 16.94
N SER A 159 -3.34 -9.38 16.01
CA SER A 159 -4.78 -9.41 16.30
C SER A 159 -5.36 -10.82 16.45
N THR A 160 -4.68 -11.85 15.96
CA THR A 160 -5.17 -13.23 16.00
C THR A 160 -4.85 -13.90 17.36
N PRO A 161 -5.82 -14.20 18.22
CA PRO A 161 -5.59 -14.65 19.60
C PRO A 161 -4.65 -15.85 19.73
N THR A 162 -4.71 -16.79 18.78
CA THR A 162 -3.93 -18.04 18.80
C THR A 162 -2.43 -17.81 18.60
N ILE A 163 -2.05 -16.79 17.82
CA ILE A 163 -0.67 -16.56 17.40
C ILE A 163 -0.08 -15.23 17.87
N LYS A 164 -0.87 -14.33 18.45
CA LYS A 164 -0.40 -13.00 18.91
C LYS A 164 0.71 -13.02 19.94
N SER A 165 0.88 -14.12 20.66
CA SER A 165 1.90 -14.31 21.68
C SER A 165 3.10 -15.14 21.19
N ASN A 166 3.14 -15.49 19.90
CA ASN A 166 4.25 -16.20 19.30
C ASN A 166 5.51 -15.32 19.24
N THR A 167 6.68 -15.95 19.16
CA THR A 167 7.91 -15.22 18.88
C THR A 167 7.83 -14.64 17.48
N TYR A 168 7.86 -13.31 17.38
CA TYR A 168 7.67 -12.55 16.14
C TYR A 168 8.97 -11.91 15.66
N VAL A 169 9.25 -12.03 14.37
CA VAL A 169 10.34 -11.38 13.65
C VAL A 169 9.73 -10.39 12.63
N GLY A 170 10.03 -9.11 12.79
CA GLY A 170 9.61 -8.06 11.86
C GLY A 170 10.61 -7.91 10.72
N SER A 171 10.19 -8.21 9.50
CA SER A 171 11.00 -8.08 8.28
C SER A 171 10.85 -6.69 7.65
N GLU A 172 11.83 -6.26 6.85
CA GLU A 172 11.79 -4.97 6.14
C GLU A 172 10.92 -5.02 4.87
N LYS A 173 10.71 -6.23 4.32
CA LYS A 173 9.93 -6.47 3.09
C LYS A 173 9.20 -7.81 3.21
N GLN A 174 8.11 -7.95 2.46
CA GLN A 174 7.40 -9.23 2.39
C GLN A 174 8.24 -10.36 1.79
N THR A 175 9.10 -10.07 0.82
CA THR A 175 10.04 -11.06 0.26
C THR A 175 11.04 -11.56 1.28
N ASP A 176 11.44 -10.74 2.27
CA ASP A 176 12.33 -11.15 3.35
C ASP A 176 11.63 -12.14 4.27
N VAL A 177 10.30 -12.01 4.48
CA VAL A 177 9.50 -12.98 5.24
C VAL A 177 9.59 -14.38 4.63
N LEU A 178 9.52 -14.48 3.28
CA LEU A 178 9.69 -15.77 2.60
C LEU A 178 11.09 -16.35 2.83
N MET A 179 12.11 -15.52 2.87
CA MET A 179 13.48 -15.96 3.17
C MET A 179 13.64 -16.41 4.62
N GLU A 180 13.00 -15.74 5.60
CA GLU A 180 13.00 -16.16 7.01
C GLU A 180 12.36 -17.54 7.18
N VAL A 181 11.25 -17.81 6.48
CA VAL A 181 10.62 -19.13 6.48
C VAL A 181 11.49 -20.16 5.77
N LYS A 182 12.04 -19.83 4.60
CA LYS A 182 12.87 -20.72 3.80
C LYS A 182 14.16 -21.13 4.53
N SER A 183 14.82 -20.19 5.20
CA SER A 183 16.01 -20.49 6.02
C SER A 183 15.69 -21.32 7.27
N GLY A 184 14.46 -21.19 7.79
CA GLY A 184 14.03 -21.79 9.05
C GLY A 184 14.28 -20.91 10.27
N THR A 185 14.58 -19.63 10.09
CA THR A 185 14.60 -18.61 11.15
C THR A 185 13.21 -18.51 11.80
N CYS A 186 12.17 -18.51 10.96
CA CYS A 186 10.79 -18.60 11.40
C CYS A 186 10.11 -19.87 10.88
N GLU A 187 9.17 -20.39 11.65
CA GLU A 187 8.42 -21.60 11.30
C GLU A 187 7.29 -21.30 10.31
N PHE A 188 6.73 -20.07 10.36
CA PHE A 188 5.76 -19.58 9.38
C PHE A 188 5.91 -18.07 9.15
N GLY A 189 5.37 -17.61 8.01
CA GLY A 189 5.26 -16.20 7.68
C GLY A 189 3.82 -15.84 7.35
N VAL A 190 3.43 -14.58 7.58
CA VAL A 190 2.14 -14.03 7.12
C VAL A 190 2.43 -12.98 6.07
N VAL A 191 1.91 -13.21 4.87
CA VAL A 191 2.17 -12.39 3.67
C VAL A 191 0.92 -12.31 2.79
N ASP A 192 0.97 -11.44 1.80
CA ASP A 192 -0.10 -11.27 0.82
C ASP A 192 -0.20 -12.45 -0.14
N TYR A 193 -1.42 -12.94 -0.35
CA TYR A 193 -1.71 -14.03 -1.28
C TYR A 193 -1.27 -13.70 -2.72
N ILE A 194 -1.50 -12.47 -3.17
CA ILE A 194 -1.15 -12.02 -4.52
C ILE A 194 0.35 -12.19 -4.78
N MET A 195 1.21 -11.86 -3.82
CA MET A 195 2.66 -12.06 -3.96
C MET A 195 3.00 -13.54 -4.10
N VAL A 196 2.45 -14.38 -3.25
CA VAL A 196 2.74 -15.83 -3.25
C VAL A 196 2.26 -16.49 -4.53
N LYS A 197 1.06 -16.12 -5.02
CA LYS A 197 0.53 -16.59 -6.30
C LYS A 197 1.53 -16.38 -7.45
N THR A 198 2.24 -15.28 -7.45
CA THR A 198 3.24 -14.94 -8.47
C THR A 198 4.60 -15.59 -8.23
N MET A 199 5.03 -15.67 -6.95
CA MET A 199 6.40 -16.09 -6.63
C MET A 199 6.57 -17.60 -6.44
N PHE A 200 5.49 -18.35 -6.18
CA PHE A 200 5.56 -19.80 -5.97
C PHE A 200 5.40 -20.53 -7.30
N THR A 201 6.48 -20.56 -8.06
CA THR A 201 6.55 -21.28 -9.34
C THR A 201 7.27 -22.61 -9.16
N GLU A 202 6.93 -23.61 -9.98
CA GLU A 202 7.61 -24.90 -9.98
C GLU A 202 9.09 -24.75 -10.37
N GLY A 203 9.98 -25.28 -9.52
CA GLY A 203 11.44 -25.13 -9.70
C GLY A 203 12.00 -23.74 -9.40
N GLY A 204 11.16 -22.77 -9.00
CA GLY A 204 11.59 -21.44 -8.60
C GLY A 204 12.21 -21.40 -7.19
N ASP A 205 12.68 -20.22 -6.81
CA ASP A 205 13.41 -20.01 -5.55
C ASP A 205 12.62 -20.39 -4.28
N TYR A 206 11.28 -20.35 -4.34
CA TYR A 206 10.40 -20.68 -3.23
C TYR A 206 9.62 -21.98 -3.43
N SER A 207 10.09 -22.86 -4.32
CA SER A 207 9.44 -24.14 -4.64
C SER A 207 9.35 -25.10 -3.45
N ASP A 208 10.12 -24.88 -2.38
CA ASP A 208 10.08 -25.62 -1.11
C ASP A 208 9.11 -25.05 -0.08
N LEU A 209 8.48 -23.89 -0.37
CA LEU A 209 7.45 -23.28 0.44
C LEU A 209 6.03 -23.62 -0.07
N MET A 210 5.06 -23.47 0.80
CA MET A 210 3.63 -23.55 0.50
C MET A 210 2.85 -22.62 1.43
N TYR A 211 1.65 -22.22 1.02
CA TYR A 211 0.71 -21.61 1.96
C TYR A 211 -0.30 -22.65 2.45
N VAL A 212 -0.84 -22.43 3.65
CA VAL A 212 -1.78 -23.33 4.29
C VAL A 212 -3.21 -22.90 3.97
N GLU A 213 -3.83 -23.55 2.99
CA GLU A 213 -5.17 -23.18 2.47
C GLU A 213 -6.27 -23.23 3.53
N SER A 214 -6.15 -24.14 4.50
CA SER A 214 -7.13 -24.31 5.60
C SER A 214 -7.08 -23.19 6.65
N ILE A 215 -6.10 -22.31 6.60
CA ILE A 215 -6.00 -21.14 7.49
C ILE A 215 -6.54 -19.93 6.76
N GLU A 216 -7.78 -19.56 7.09
CA GLU A 216 -8.43 -18.38 6.54
C GLU A 216 -8.18 -17.17 7.43
N LEU A 217 -7.59 -16.13 6.85
CA LEU A 217 -7.48 -14.79 7.42
C LEU A 217 -8.46 -13.87 6.67
N PRO A 218 -8.93 -12.77 7.31
CA PRO A 218 -9.90 -11.89 6.68
C PRO A 218 -9.46 -11.40 5.31
N PRO A 219 -10.39 -11.30 4.34
CA PRO A 219 -10.11 -10.67 3.06
C PRO A 219 -9.85 -9.17 3.27
N GLU A 220 -9.16 -8.58 2.34
CA GLU A 220 -8.80 -7.17 2.35
C GLU A 220 -8.89 -6.57 0.95
N GLU A 221 -8.89 -5.25 0.89
CA GLU A 221 -8.92 -4.49 -0.36
C GLU A 221 -7.74 -3.55 -0.43
N TYR A 222 -7.16 -3.38 -1.63
CA TYR A 222 -6.13 -2.40 -1.90
C TYR A 222 -6.71 -1.13 -2.50
N ALA A 223 -6.24 0.00 -2.00
CA ALA A 223 -6.51 1.31 -2.56
C ALA A 223 -5.23 2.17 -2.56
N ILE A 224 -5.27 3.29 -3.24
CA ILE A 224 -4.20 4.27 -3.25
C ILE A 224 -4.37 5.14 -2.00
N GLY A 225 -3.30 5.26 -1.20
CA GLY A 225 -3.29 6.10 0.00
C GLY A 225 -2.75 7.50 -0.28
N PHE A 226 -3.43 8.50 0.28
CA PHE A 226 -3.08 9.91 0.23
C PHE A 226 -3.04 10.50 1.64
N ARG A 227 -2.44 11.68 1.80
CA ARG A 227 -2.56 12.44 3.06
C ARG A 227 -4.02 12.62 3.45
N LEU A 228 -4.28 12.53 4.74
CA LEU A 228 -5.61 12.82 5.27
C LEU A 228 -6.05 14.25 4.84
N GLY A 229 -7.27 14.37 4.33
CA GLY A 229 -7.80 15.63 3.83
C GLY A 229 -7.52 15.94 2.34
N CYS A 230 -6.73 15.13 1.61
CA CYS A 230 -6.53 15.27 0.16
C CYS A 230 -7.77 14.84 -0.65
N THR A 231 -8.90 15.50 -0.41
CA THR A 231 -10.20 15.11 -0.98
C THR A 231 -10.32 15.38 -2.47
N GLU A 232 -9.72 16.47 -2.94
CA GLU A 232 -9.74 16.81 -4.37
C GLU A 232 -8.86 15.82 -5.17
N THR A 233 -7.66 15.51 -4.70
CA THR A 233 -6.77 14.51 -5.31
C THR A 233 -7.46 13.17 -5.40
N VAL A 234 -8.08 12.70 -4.32
CA VAL A 234 -8.85 11.44 -4.29
C VAL A 234 -9.97 11.46 -5.33
N ALA A 235 -10.75 12.55 -5.39
CA ALA A 235 -11.86 12.68 -6.36
C ALA A 235 -11.35 12.62 -7.82
N LYS A 236 -10.26 13.32 -8.13
CA LYS A 236 -9.64 13.33 -9.48
C LYS A 236 -9.09 11.95 -9.85
N VAL A 237 -8.39 11.30 -8.92
CA VAL A 237 -7.86 9.95 -9.11
C VAL A 237 -8.99 8.95 -9.32
N ASN A 238 -10.05 8.99 -8.51
CA ASN A 238 -11.21 8.11 -8.67
C ASN A 238 -11.90 8.29 -10.03
N ALA A 239 -12.03 9.53 -10.50
CA ALA A 239 -12.59 9.79 -11.83
C ALA A 239 -11.70 9.21 -12.95
N ALA A 240 -10.36 9.29 -12.81
CA ALA A 240 -9.43 8.67 -13.75
C ALA A 240 -9.53 7.13 -13.71
N ILE A 241 -9.61 6.54 -12.53
CA ILE A 241 -9.81 5.08 -12.34
C ILE A 241 -11.10 4.63 -13.04
N GLU A 242 -12.21 5.33 -12.78
CA GLU A 242 -13.51 5.01 -13.38
C GLU A 242 -13.47 5.09 -14.91
N LYS A 243 -12.81 6.10 -15.48
CA LYS A 243 -12.61 6.24 -16.91
C LYS A 243 -11.78 5.07 -17.48
N LEU A 244 -10.65 4.74 -16.87
CA LEU A 244 -9.80 3.63 -17.30
C LEU A 244 -10.52 2.28 -17.22
N ALA A 245 -11.38 2.07 -16.20
CA ALA A 245 -12.22 0.90 -16.10
C ALA A 245 -13.22 0.83 -17.27
N LYS A 246 -13.96 1.90 -17.53
CA LYS A 246 -14.91 1.98 -18.66
C LYS A 246 -14.24 1.77 -20.03
N ASP A 247 -13.01 2.22 -20.17
CA ASP A 247 -12.20 2.04 -21.40
C ASP A 247 -11.61 0.62 -21.52
N GLY A 248 -11.84 -0.28 -20.53
CA GLY A 248 -11.33 -1.65 -20.52
C GLY A 248 -9.86 -1.77 -20.13
N LYS A 249 -9.15 -0.67 -19.94
CA LYS A 249 -7.70 -0.64 -19.68
C LYS A 249 -7.29 -1.33 -18.38
N LEU A 250 -8.16 -1.28 -17.35
CA LEU A 250 -7.88 -1.95 -16.08
C LEU A 250 -8.05 -3.46 -16.20
N SER A 251 -9.04 -3.94 -16.97
CA SER A 251 -9.22 -5.36 -17.24
C SER A 251 -8.05 -5.93 -18.05
N GLU A 252 -7.56 -5.18 -19.06
CA GLU A 252 -6.37 -5.55 -19.83
C GLU A 252 -5.12 -5.61 -18.95
N LEU A 253 -4.93 -4.62 -18.08
CA LEU A 253 -3.80 -4.56 -17.16
C LEU A 253 -3.87 -5.71 -16.14
N ALA A 254 -5.05 -5.99 -15.59
CA ALA A 254 -5.25 -7.11 -14.67
C ALA A 254 -4.96 -8.47 -15.34
N ALA A 255 -5.38 -8.63 -16.59
CA ALA A 255 -5.07 -9.84 -17.35
C ALA A 255 -3.57 -10.01 -17.61
N LYS A 256 -2.85 -8.91 -17.93
CA LYS A 256 -1.39 -8.91 -18.12
C LYS A 256 -0.63 -9.45 -16.90
N TYR A 257 -1.11 -9.13 -15.69
CA TYR A 257 -0.49 -9.52 -14.42
C TYR A 257 -1.19 -10.70 -13.73
N GLU A 258 -2.09 -11.41 -14.43
CA GLU A 258 -2.86 -12.54 -13.90
C GLU A 258 -3.71 -12.21 -12.66
N LEU A 259 -4.17 -10.95 -12.58
CA LEU A 259 -4.97 -10.41 -11.46
C LEU A 259 -6.45 -10.19 -11.82
N THR A 260 -6.95 -10.79 -12.92
CA THR A 260 -8.33 -10.60 -13.37
C THR A 260 -9.36 -10.97 -12.29
N GLU A 261 -9.12 -12.05 -11.55
CA GLU A 261 -10.01 -12.48 -10.46
C GLU A 261 -9.98 -11.53 -9.28
N GLN A 262 -8.80 -10.95 -9.00
CA GLN A 262 -8.55 -10.04 -7.88
C GLN A 262 -8.97 -8.59 -8.18
N LEU A 263 -9.16 -8.21 -9.45
CA LEU A 263 -9.68 -6.88 -9.78
C LEU A 263 -11.04 -6.68 -9.09
N SER A 264 -11.25 -5.52 -8.46
CA SER A 264 -12.54 -5.20 -7.81
C SER A 264 -13.69 -5.26 -8.79
N ASP A 265 -14.81 -5.87 -8.40
CA ASP A 265 -15.96 -6.10 -9.30
C ASP A 265 -16.50 -4.81 -9.93
N ALA A 266 -16.44 -3.70 -9.20
CA ALA A 266 -16.84 -2.38 -9.71
C ALA A 266 -15.96 -1.86 -10.86
N LEU A 267 -14.78 -2.46 -11.09
CA LEU A 267 -13.79 -2.05 -12.10
C LEU A 267 -13.64 -3.09 -13.24
N LYS A 268 -14.34 -4.23 -13.13
CA LYS A 268 -14.43 -5.22 -14.20
C LYS A 268 -15.39 -4.75 -15.29
N ASN A 269 -15.01 -4.94 -16.55
CA ASN A 269 -15.89 -4.77 -17.73
C ASN A 269 -16.24 -6.12 -18.32
#